data_01aec26a2b856de0b7a4fe86ea34172c
#
_entry.id   01aec26a2b856de0b7a4fe86ea34172c
#
_cell.length_a   1.000
_cell.length_b   1.000
_cell.length_c   1.000
_cell.angle_alpha   90.00
_cell.angle_beta   90.00
_cell.angle_gamma   90.00
#
_symmetry.space_group_name_H-M   'P 1'
#
loop_
_entity.id
_entity.type
_entity.pdbx_description
1 polymer ?
#
loop_
_entity_poly.entity_id
_entity_poly.type
_entity_poly.pdbx_seq_one_letter_code
_entity_poly.pdbx_strand_id
1 'polypeptide(L)'
;IRRELHVTPAFLCAAILWPVLQQQQQHAEHEGLPAYQALQKAAQKVISEQIKRIGIPKRFTLPMQEIWELQWQLSRRQGGRADRMLEHARFRAAYDFLLLREQAGENLHNLGQWWTDYQAADPEQRLHMQQNLGREDGGARNNNRRRRGGRHRGGPKPDQAKTDQA
;
A
#
# COMPACT_ATOMS: atom_id res chain seq x y z
N ILE A 1 -16.76 8.68 23.94
CA ILE A 1 -16.89 9.85 23.06
C ILE A 1 -17.29 9.32 21.70
N ARG A 2 -18.57 9.49 21.31
CA ARG A 2 -19.01 9.24 19.93
C ARG A 2 -18.27 10.22 19.03
N ARG A 3 -17.34 9.70 18.21
CA ARG A 3 -16.73 10.49 17.14
C ARG A 3 -17.82 10.72 16.09
N GLU A 4 -18.27 11.95 15.93
CA GLU A 4 -19.13 12.34 14.82
C GLU A 4 -18.32 12.17 13.53
N LEU A 5 -18.63 11.10 12.79
CA LEU A 5 -18.10 10.89 11.46
C LEU A 5 -18.84 11.86 10.53
N HIS A 6 -18.14 12.86 10.01
CA HIS A 6 -18.69 13.70 8.95
C HIS A 6 -18.77 12.88 7.65
N VAL A 7 -19.86 12.13 7.52
CA VAL A 7 -20.09 11.25 6.39
C VAL A 7 -20.57 12.10 5.21
N THR A 8 -19.66 12.34 4.26
CA THR A 8 -20.01 13.03 3.01
C THR A 8 -20.67 12.06 2.02
N PRO A 9 -21.51 12.54 1.08
CA PRO A 9 -22.05 11.67 0.02
C PRO A 9 -20.98 10.95 -0.80
N ALA A 10 -19.84 11.60 -1.05
CA ALA A 10 -18.72 10.96 -1.72
C ALA A 10 -18.12 9.79 -0.91
N PHE A 11 -18.02 9.93 0.41
CA PHE A 11 -17.59 8.85 1.31
C PHE A 11 -18.54 7.66 1.26
N LEU A 12 -19.86 7.91 1.32
CA LEU A 12 -20.87 6.85 1.21
C LEU A 12 -20.77 6.12 -0.13
N CYS A 13 -20.68 6.84 -1.23
CA CYS A 13 -20.51 6.24 -2.55
C CYS A 13 -19.21 5.40 -2.61
N ALA A 14 -18.11 5.91 -2.06
CA ALA A 14 -16.85 5.18 -2.01
C ALA A 14 -16.98 3.88 -1.20
N ALA A 15 -17.71 3.91 -0.07
CA ALA A 15 -17.93 2.73 0.77
C ALA A 15 -18.82 1.67 0.09
N ILE A 16 -19.92 2.09 -0.50
CA ILE A 16 -20.86 1.19 -1.19
C ILE A 16 -20.21 0.52 -2.41
N LEU A 17 -19.37 1.24 -3.14
CA LEU A 17 -18.72 0.75 -4.35
C LEU A 17 -17.38 0.04 -4.08
N TRP A 18 -16.90 0.02 -2.84
CA TRP A 18 -15.62 -0.60 -2.48
C TRP A 18 -15.53 -2.08 -2.86
N PRO A 19 -16.51 -2.96 -2.59
CA PRO A 19 -16.45 -4.36 -2.99
C PRO A 19 -16.33 -4.54 -4.51
N VAL A 20 -17.04 -3.72 -5.28
CA VAL A 20 -16.98 -3.76 -6.75
C VAL A 20 -15.60 -3.31 -7.23
N LEU A 21 -15.04 -2.26 -6.60
CA LEU A 21 -13.69 -1.79 -6.89
C LEU A 21 -12.65 -2.89 -6.64
N GLN A 22 -12.71 -3.54 -5.48
CA GLN A 22 -11.78 -4.62 -5.12
C GLN A 22 -11.83 -5.77 -6.14
N GLN A 23 -13.01 -6.16 -6.58
CA GLN A 23 -13.17 -7.20 -7.61
C GLN A 23 -12.52 -6.78 -8.93
N GLN A 24 -12.72 -5.55 -9.38
CA GLN A 24 -12.12 -5.05 -10.62
C GLN A 24 -10.60 -4.89 -10.48
N GLN A 25 -10.11 -4.48 -9.32
CA GLN A 25 -8.69 -4.40 -9.03
C GLN A 25 -8.02 -5.79 -9.10
N GLN A 26 -8.59 -6.78 -8.43
CA GLN A 26 -8.08 -8.17 -8.46
C GLN A 26 -8.04 -8.72 -9.89
N HIS A 27 -9.07 -8.44 -10.69
CA HIS A 27 -9.08 -8.85 -12.08
C HIS A 27 -7.93 -8.21 -12.87
N ALA A 28 -7.70 -6.92 -12.71
CA ALA A 28 -6.60 -6.20 -13.35
C ALA A 28 -5.21 -6.68 -12.90
N GLU A 29 -5.08 -7.06 -11.63
CA GLU A 29 -3.84 -7.67 -11.09
C GLU A 29 -3.58 -9.05 -11.68
N HIS A 30 -4.61 -9.87 -11.87
CA HIS A 30 -4.50 -11.16 -12.57
C HIS A 30 -4.12 -11.00 -14.04
N GLU A 31 -4.49 -9.90 -14.69
CA GLU A 31 -4.03 -9.52 -16.03
C GLU A 31 -2.57 -9.03 -16.05
N GLY A 32 -1.90 -8.95 -14.89
CA GLY A 32 -0.49 -8.59 -14.75
C GLY A 32 -0.22 -7.11 -14.47
N LEU A 33 -1.23 -6.31 -14.14
CA LEU A 33 -1.01 -4.92 -13.75
C LEU A 33 -0.44 -4.82 -12.32
N PRO A 34 0.52 -3.92 -12.07
CA PRO A 34 0.95 -3.59 -10.71
C PRO A 34 -0.22 -3.06 -9.86
N ALA A 35 -0.23 -3.37 -8.57
CA ALA A 35 -1.35 -3.11 -7.65
C ALA A 35 -1.89 -1.67 -7.71
N TYR A 36 -1.02 -0.66 -7.76
CA TYR A 36 -1.46 0.74 -7.84
C TYR A 36 -2.12 1.07 -9.19
N GLN A 37 -1.57 0.58 -10.29
CA GLN A 37 -2.14 0.78 -11.63
C GLN A 37 -3.47 0.01 -11.78
N ALA A 38 -3.56 -1.19 -11.20
CA ALA A 38 -4.78 -1.98 -11.16
C ALA A 38 -5.88 -1.24 -10.38
N LEU A 39 -5.55 -0.64 -9.22
CA LEU A 39 -6.46 0.19 -8.46
C LEU A 39 -6.96 1.40 -9.25
N GLN A 40 -6.07 2.13 -9.94
CA GLN A 40 -6.46 3.28 -10.77
C GLN A 40 -7.37 2.89 -11.93
N LYS A 41 -7.02 1.80 -12.65
CA LYS A 41 -7.86 1.25 -13.74
C LYS A 41 -9.23 0.84 -13.22
N ALA A 42 -9.28 0.14 -12.09
CA ALA A 42 -10.53 -0.26 -11.45
C ALA A 42 -11.38 0.95 -11.03
N ALA A 43 -10.78 1.96 -10.41
CA ALA A 43 -11.49 3.17 -9.99
C ALA A 43 -12.12 3.90 -11.18
N GLN A 44 -11.38 4.10 -12.27
CA GLN A 44 -11.90 4.73 -13.49
C GLN A 44 -13.06 3.93 -14.08
N LYS A 45 -12.93 2.61 -14.15
CA LYS A 45 -13.98 1.73 -14.68
C LYS A 45 -15.25 1.80 -13.83
N VAL A 46 -15.12 1.62 -12.51
CA VAL A 46 -16.27 1.66 -11.58
C VAL A 46 -16.97 3.01 -11.65
N ILE A 47 -16.23 4.12 -11.60
CA ILE A 47 -16.81 5.46 -11.69
C ILE A 47 -17.55 5.66 -13.01
N SER A 48 -16.94 5.31 -14.15
CA SER A 48 -17.56 5.51 -15.47
C SER A 48 -18.85 4.69 -15.67
N GLU A 49 -18.88 3.47 -15.14
CA GLU A 49 -20.05 2.60 -15.20
C GLU A 49 -21.17 3.10 -14.26
N GLN A 50 -20.81 3.49 -13.03
CA GLN A 50 -21.81 3.89 -12.02
C GLN A 50 -22.38 5.28 -12.26
N ILE A 51 -21.61 6.22 -12.83
CA ILE A 51 -22.17 7.51 -13.27
C ILE A 51 -23.33 7.29 -14.23
N LYS A 52 -23.21 6.32 -15.14
CA LYS A 52 -24.25 6.01 -16.13
C LYS A 52 -25.47 5.33 -15.52
N ARG A 53 -25.26 4.48 -14.50
CA ARG A 53 -26.32 3.65 -13.91
C ARG A 53 -27.13 4.36 -12.83
N ILE A 54 -26.46 5.05 -11.90
CA ILE A 54 -27.08 5.63 -10.71
C ILE A 54 -26.94 7.15 -10.62
N GLY A 55 -26.38 7.79 -11.65
CA GLY A 55 -26.33 9.25 -11.74
C GLY A 55 -25.44 9.90 -10.68
N ILE A 56 -24.28 9.32 -10.34
CA ILE A 56 -23.35 9.92 -9.37
C ILE A 56 -22.90 11.30 -9.90
N PRO A 57 -23.13 12.37 -9.12
CA PRO A 57 -22.68 13.71 -9.52
C PRO A 57 -21.15 13.75 -9.70
N LYS A 58 -20.69 14.37 -10.78
CA LYS A 58 -19.25 14.49 -11.10
C LYS A 58 -18.42 15.06 -9.94
N ARG A 59 -19.00 15.98 -9.14
CA ARG A 59 -18.31 16.57 -7.97
C ARG A 59 -17.92 15.54 -6.90
N PHE A 60 -18.50 14.33 -6.91
CA PHE A 60 -18.15 13.28 -5.95
C PHE A 60 -17.08 12.33 -6.48
N THR A 61 -16.84 12.29 -7.78
CA THR A 61 -15.95 11.30 -8.39
C THR A 61 -14.49 11.46 -7.97
N LEU A 62 -13.98 12.69 -7.95
CA LEU A 62 -12.61 12.95 -7.49
C LEU A 62 -12.41 12.63 -6.00
N PRO A 63 -13.27 13.11 -5.07
CA PRO A 63 -13.16 12.70 -3.67
C PRO A 63 -13.24 11.18 -3.44
N MET A 64 -14.09 10.47 -4.17
CA MET A 64 -14.17 9.01 -4.10
C MET A 64 -12.87 8.35 -4.52
N GLN A 65 -12.34 8.76 -5.67
CA GLN A 65 -11.09 8.24 -6.20
C GLN A 65 -9.92 8.50 -5.25
N GLU A 66 -9.81 9.71 -4.70
CA GLU A 66 -8.79 10.07 -3.71
C GLU A 66 -8.88 9.18 -2.46
N ILE A 67 -10.08 8.92 -1.93
CA ILE A 67 -10.29 8.03 -0.78
C ILE A 67 -9.76 6.62 -1.09
N TRP A 68 -10.05 6.08 -2.26
CA TRP A 68 -9.61 4.74 -2.68
C TRP A 68 -8.09 4.67 -2.91
N GLU A 69 -7.50 5.66 -3.58
CA GLU A 69 -6.05 5.70 -3.81
C GLU A 69 -5.27 5.85 -2.50
N LEU A 70 -5.81 6.61 -1.54
CA LEU A 70 -5.21 6.75 -0.22
C LEU A 70 -5.22 5.44 0.58
N GLN A 71 -6.14 4.49 0.32
CA GLN A 71 -6.09 3.18 0.97
C GLN A 71 -4.78 2.44 0.64
N TRP A 72 -4.33 2.50 -0.61
CA TRP A 72 -3.04 1.94 -1.01
C TRP A 72 -1.86 2.70 -0.39
N GLN A 73 -1.94 4.03 -0.32
CA GLN A 73 -0.88 4.86 0.25
C GLN A 73 -0.77 4.68 1.78
N LEU A 74 -1.88 4.50 2.50
CA LEU A 74 -1.90 4.27 3.95
C LEU A 74 -1.12 3.01 4.36
N SER A 75 -1.02 2.00 3.50
CA SER A 75 -0.21 0.81 3.75
C SER A 75 1.30 1.07 3.65
N ARG A 76 1.72 2.16 2.99
CA ARG A 76 3.13 2.50 2.69
C ARG A 76 3.67 3.55 3.65
N ARG A 77 3.88 3.17 4.89
CA ARG A 77 4.18 4.08 6.02
C ARG A 77 5.65 4.47 6.18
N GLN A 78 6.57 3.84 5.44
CA GLN A 78 8.01 3.97 5.66
C GLN A 78 8.56 5.34 5.27
N GLY A 79 9.56 5.81 6.01
CA GLY A 79 10.39 6.97 5.68
C GLY A 79 9.59 8.23 5.37
N GLY A 80 9.25 9.06 6.31
CA GLY A 80 8.59 10.38 6.11
C GLY A 80 7.28 10.39 5.31
N ARG A 81 6.83 9.22 4.80
CA ARG A 81 5.55 9.12 4.07
C ARG A 81 4.37 9.24 5.01
N ALA A 82 4.51 8.71 6.23
CA ALA A 82 3.47 8.78 7.24
C ALA A 82 3.21 10.24 7.66
N ASP A 83 4.24 11.05 7.87
CA ASP A 83 4.06 12.45 8.22
C ASP A 83 3.38 13.22 7.09
N ARG A 84 3.83 13.04 5.85
CA ARG A 84 3.19 13.66 4.68
C ARG A 84 1.73 13.22 4.50
N MET A 85 1.42 11.99 4.89
CA MET A 85 0.05 11.48 4.85
C MET A 85 -0.84 12.21 5.86
N LEU A 86 -0.36 12.53 7.06
CA LEU A 86 -1.12 13.31 8.05
C LEU A 86 -1.48 14.72 7.56
N GLU A 87 -0.62 15.29 6.71
CA GLU A 87 -0.82 16.63 6.12
C GLU A 87 -1.79 16.60 4.92
N HIS A 88 -2.14 15.42 4.42
CA HIS A 88 -3.00 15.32 3.25
C HIS A 88 -4.44 15.75 3.56
N ALA A 89 -5.02 16.64 2.74
CA ALA A 89 -6.36 17.20 2.95
C ALA A 89 -7.48 16.14 3.11
N ARG A 90 -7.31 14.96 2.50
CA ARG A 90 -8.26 13.84 2.58
C ARG A 90 -7.85 12.77 3.59
N PHE A 91 -6.78 12.98 4.36
CA PHE A 91 -6.30 11.97 5.31
C PHE A 91 -7.40 11.50 6.25
N ARG A 92 -8.17 12.44 6.81
CA ARG A 92 -9.24 12.09 7.76
C ARG A 92 -10.27 11.16 7.14
N ALA A 93 -10.76 11.47 5.94
CA ALA A 93 -11.73 10.62 5.25
C ALA A 93 -11.13 9.24 4.90
N ALA A 94 -9.87 9.20 4.45
CA ALA A 94 -9.19 7.94 4.13
C ALA A 94 -8.94 7.08 5.38
N TYR A 95 -8.60 7.69 6.51
CA TYR A 95 -8.45 7.01 7.79
C TYR A 95 -9.77 6.45 8.32
N ASP A 96 -10.85 7.25 8.30
CA ASP A 96 -12.16 6.79 8.71
C ASP A 96 -12.65 5.63 7.80
N PHE A 97 -12.33 5.69 6.51
CA PHE A 97 -12.61 4.61 5.56
C PHE A 97 -11.80 3.34 5.86
N LEU A 98 -10.52 3.48 6.21
CA LEU A 98 -9.67 2.37 6.65
C LEU A 98 -10.26 1.65 7.87
N LEU A 99 -10.70 2.42 8.88
CA LEU A 99 -11.35 1.86 10.07
C LEU A 99 -12.67 1.14 9.72
N LEU A 100 -13.45 1.69 8.79
CA LEU A 100 -14.67 1.04 8.30
C LEU A 100 -14.38 -0.31 7.64
N ARG A 101 -13.31 -0.42 6.85
CA ARG A 101 -12.87 -1.68 6.23
C ARG A 101 -12.50 -2.73 7.28
N GLU A 102 -11.75 -2.35 8.32
CA GLU A 102 -11.41 -3.25 9.43
C GLU A 102 -12.66 -3.70 10.21
N GLN A 103 -13.60 -2.78 10.47
CA GLN A 103 -14.88 -3.11 11.12
C GLN A 103 -15.74 -4.04 10.26
N ALA A 104 -15.64 -3.94 8.95
CA ALA A 104 -16.31 -4.85 8.01
C ALA A 104 -15.63 -6.23 7.90
N GLY A 105 -14.53 -6.46 8.62
CA GLY A 105 -13.83 -7.74 8.70
C GLY A 105 -12.66 -7.91 7.74
N GLU A 106 -12.22 -6.86 7.04
CA GLU A 106 -11.00 -6.93 6.24
C GLU A 106 -9.77 -7.06 7.16
N ASN A 107 -8.92 -8.04 6.87
CA ASN A 107 -7.66 -8.19 7.60
C ASN A 107 -6.60 -7.22 7.04
N LEU A 108 -6.43 -6.09 7.68
CA LEU A 108 -5.46 -5.05 7.33
C LEU A 108 -4.25 -5.02 8.28
N HIS A 109 -4.02 -6.11 9.03
CA HIS A 109 -2.87 -6.27 9.94
C HIS A 109 -2.71 -5.10 10.94
N ASN A 110 -3.82 -4.70 11.58
CA ASN A 110 -3.89 -3.60 12.56
C ASN A 110 -3.42 -2.24 12.01
N LEU A 111 -3.59 -2.02 10.73
CA LEU A 111 -3.19 -0.77 10.07
C LEU A 111 -3.94 0.44 10.64
N GLY A 112 -5.24 0.28 10.94
CA GLY A 112 -6.07 1.31 11.56
C GLY A 112 -5.59 1.68 12.95
N GLN A 113 -5.21 0.69 13.79
CA GLN A 113 -4.65 0.94 15.11
C GLN A 113 -3.30 1.67 15.00
N TRP A 114 -2.43 1.24 14.09
CA TRP A 114 -1.15 1.91 13.86
C TRP A 114 -1.33 3.39 13.52
N TRP A 115 -2.27 3.74 12.63
CA TRP A 115 -2.56 5.12 12.29
C TRP A 115 -3.20 5.91 13.44
N THR A 116 -4.00 5.24 14.28
CA THR A 116 -4.55 5.83 15.51
C THR A 116 -3.44 6.27 16.46
N ASP A 117 -2.49 5.36 16.71
CA ASP A 117 -1.36 5.61 17.60
C ASP A 117 -0.41 6.67 17.02
N TYR A 118 -0.16 6.61 15.70
CA TYR A 118 0.70 7.55 15.01
C TYR A 118 0.18 9.00 15.06
N GLN A 119 -1.13 9.19 14.95
CA GLN A 119 -1.76 10.51 15.10
C GLN A 119 -1.59 11.08 16.50
N ALA A 120 -1.67 10.23 17.54
CA ALA A 120 -1.57 10.62 18.93
C ALA A 120 -0.12 10.78 19.40
N ALA A 121 0.85 10.20 18.69
CA ALA A 121 2.26 10.15 19.05
C ALA A 121 2.95 11.53 18.90
N ASP A 122 3.90 11.81 19.80
CA ASP A 122 4.84 12.91 19.67
C ASP A 122 5.90 12.63 18.58
N PRO A 123 6.73 13.62 18.19
CA PRO A 123 7.71 13.45 17.11
C PRO A 123 8.74 12.33 17.37
N GLU A 124 9.16 12.11 18.61
CA GLU A 124 10.12 11.08 18.98
C GLU A 124 9.49 9.68 18.86
N GLN A 125 8.28 9.53 19.36
CA GLN A 125 7.48 8.31 19.24
C GLN A 125 7.20 7.97 17.77
N ARG A 126 6.87 8.96 16.93
CA ARG A 126 6.67 8.76 15.48
C ARG A 126 7.93 8.25 14.80
N LEU A 127 9.08 8.83 15.14
CA LEU A 127 10.37 8.37 14.60
C LEU A 127 10.62 6.91 14.98
N HIS A 128 10.38 6.53 16.23
CA HIS A 128 10.52 5.17 16.71
C HIS A 128 9.57 4.19 15.97
N MET A 129 8.31 4.58 15.79
CA MET A 129 7.33 3.79 15.05
C MET A 129 7.76 3.56 13.59
N GLN A 130 8.30 4.59 12.92
CA GLN A 130 8.83 4.47 11.56
C GLN A 130 10.07 3.57 11.48
N GLN A 131 10.97 3.64 12.45
CA GLN A 131 12.17 2.79 12.52
C GLN A 131 11.82 1.31 12.70
N ASN A 132 10.78 1.01 13.49
CA ASN A 132 10.32 -0.36 13.69
C ASN A 132 9.77 -0.97 12.40
N LEU A 133 9.04 -0.22 11.59
CA LEU A 133 8.60 -0.68 10.26
C LEU A 133 9.77 -1.06 9.35
N GLY A 134 10.86 -0.29 9.39
CA GLY A 134 12.08 -0.59 8.61
C GLY A 134 12.79 -1.88 9.05
N ARG A 135 12.66 -2.28 10.32
CA ARG A 135 13.23 -3.51 10.87
C ARG A 135 12.42 -4.75 10.48
N GLU A 136 11.10 -4.65 10.48
CA GLU A 136 10.21 -5.75 10.07
C GLU A 136 10.43 -6.12 8.60
N ASP A 137 10.54 -5.13 7.71
CA ASP A 137 10.82 -5.35 6.28
C ASP A 137 12.29 -5.74 5.99
N GLY A 138 13.23 -5.24 6.78
CA GLY A 138 14.66 -5.54 6.65
C GLY A 138 15.01 -6.99 6.98
N GLY A 139 14.29 -7.60 7.92
CA GLY A 139 14.44 -9.01 8.30
C GLY A 139 14.11 -9.97 7.15
N ALA A 140 13.09 -9.68 6.39
CA ALA A 140 12.66 -10.50 5.24
C ALA A 140 13.61 -10.39 4.04
N ARG A 141 14.25 -9.22 3.82
CA ARG A 141 15.16 -9.00 2.67
C ARG A 141 16.57 -9.55 2.88
N ASN A 142 17.06 -9.60 4.12
CA ASN A 142 18.44 -10.02 4.41
C ASN A 142 18.65 -11.55 4.29
N ASN A 143 17.59 -12.35 4.46
CA ASN A 143 17.65 -13.80 4.32
C ASN A 143 17.84 -14.25 2.86
N ASN A 144 17.44 -13.44 1.88
CA ASN A 144 17.55 -13.77 0.46
C ASN A 144 18.91 -13.37 -0.15
N ARG A 145 19.62 -12.39 0.45
CA ARG A 145 20.98 -12.00 0.00
C ARG A 145 22.07 -12.99 0.46
N ARG A 146 21.90 -13.60 1.64
CA ARG A 146 22.85 -14.62 2.15
C ARG A 146 22.83 -15.95 1.38
N ARG A 147 21.75 -16.27 0.67
CA ARG A 147 21.64 -17.49 -0.15
C ARG A 147 22.25 -17.37 -1.55
N ARG A 148 22.54 -16.15 -2.06
CA ARG A 148 23.15 -15.94 -3.39
C ARG A 148 24.66 -15.71 -3.38
N GLY A 149 25.31 -15.60 -2.22
CA GLY A 149 26.74 -15.31 -2.08
C GLY A 149 27.66 -16.53 -1.94
N GLY A 150 27.16 -17.75 -2.08
CA GLY A 150 27.91 -18.97 -1.75
C GLY A 150 28.17 -19.93 -2.90
N ARG A 151 28.67 -19.48 -4.05
CA ARG A 151 29.26 -20.38 -5.07
C ARG A 151 30.13 -19.58 -6.04
N HIS A 152 31.38 -19.34 -5.67
CA HIS A 152 32.51 -19.25 -6.60
C HIS A 152 33.82 -19.13 -5.80
N ARG A 153 34.40 -20.27 -5.51
CA ARG A 153 35.86 -20.42 -5.24
C ARG A 153 36.27 -21.84 -5.56
N GLY A 154 37.20 -21.97 -6.51
CA GLY A 154 38.07 -23.13 -6.60
C GLY A 154 37.96 -23.94 -7.88
N GLY A 155 38.55 -23.49 -8.96
CA GLY A 155 39.07 -24.35 -10.03
C GLY A 155 40.58 -24.20 -10.11
N PRO A 156 41.34 -25.29 -10.06
CA PRO A 156 42.83 -25.22 -10.11
C PRO A 156 43.30 -24.92 -11.54
N LYS A 157 44.40 -24.14 -11.63
CA LYS A 157 45.17 -23.93 -12.86
C LYS A 157 45.83 -25.24 -13.28
N PRO A 158 45.86 -25.58 -14.57
CA PRO A 158 46.80 -26.61 -15.06
C PRO A 158 48.20 -26.02 -15.31
N ASP A 159 49.18 -26.72 -14.80
CA ASP A 159 50.61 -26.52 -15.01
C ASP A 159 51.00 -26.54 -16.48
N GLN A 160 51.80 -25.56 -16.87
CA GLN A 160 52.54 -25.62 -18.15
C GLN A 160 53.79 -26.43 -17.96
N ALA A 161 53.82 -27.62 -18.50
CA ALA A 161 55.02 -28.38 -18.69
C ALA A 161 55.80 -27.82 -19.88
N LYS A 162 57.03 -27.38 -19.58
CA LYS A 162 58.09 -27.14 -20.59
C LYS A 162 58.49 -28.46 -21.15
N THR A 163 58.60 -28.58 -22.45
CA THR A 163 59.48 -29.56 -23.13
C THR A 163 60.42 -28.79 -24.01
N ASP A 164 61.68 -28.84 -23.54
CA ASP A 164 62.90 -28.68 -24.37
C ASP A 164 63.08 -29.89 -25.25
N GLN A 165 63.79 -29.66 -26.33
CA GLN A 165 64.61 -30.52 -27.24
C GLN A 165 64.07 -30.54 -28.66
N ALA A 166 64.84 -30.32 -29.62
CA ALA A 166 66.21 -30.28 -30.08
C ALA A 166 66.21 -29.86 -31.52
#